data_c83d2564b888667957b26c2670c24abd
#
_entry.id   c83d2564b888667957b26c2670c24abd
#
_cell.length_a   1.000
_cell.length_b   1.000
_cell.length_c   1.000
_cell.angle_alpha   90.00
_cell.angle_beta   90.00
_cell.angle_gamma   90.00
#
_symmetry.space_group_name_H-M   'P 1'
#
loop_
_entity.id
_entity.type
_entity.pdbx_description
1 polymer ?
#
loop_
_entity_poly.entity_id
_entity_poly.type
_entity_poly.pdbx_seq_one_letter_code
_entity_poly.pdbx_strand_id
1 'polypeptide(L)'
;MADPDTQRGPVRPQPFTLYAASGRVYASNRDQKLIDLGALTREDSGAFRWELDGNQQRGSGFFTEETALGDLAEKLHFLWLDGQFTAVADAREGVDLEGATRLDIVLDELEPGQPVVDATV
;
A
#
# COMPACT_ATOMS: atom_id res chain seq x y z
N MET A 1 -18.51 12.81 27.05
CA MET A 1 -18.45 13.01 26.61
C MET A 1 -18.26 12.72 25.60
N ALA A 2 -18.69 12.39 25.40
CA ALA A 2 -18.38 11.92 24.48
C ALA A 2 -17.59 12.46 23.90
N ASP A 3 -17.03 12.13 23.60
CA ASP A 3 -16.19 12.80 23.23
C ASP A 3 -16.25 13.24 21.94
N PRO A 4 -15.72 14.33 21.71
CA PRO A 4 -15.75 14.93 20.47
C PRO A 4 -15.18 14.07 19.42
N ASP A 5 -14.22 13.34 19.77
CA ASP A 5 -13.63 12.51 18.83
C ASP A 5 -14.60 11.55 18.27
N THR A 6 -15.41 11.03 19.08
CA THR A 6 -16.38 10.12 18.66
C THR A 6 -17.31 10.75 17.71
N GLN A 7 -17.65 11.96 17.99
CA GLN A 7 -18.58 12.63 17.19
C GLN A 7 -18.08 12.98 15.86
N ARG A 8 -16.84 13.20 15.75
CA ARG A 8 -16.30 13.56 14.51
C ARG A 8 -16.17 12.42 13.57
N GLY A 9 -16.55 11.29 13.93
CA GLY A 9 -16.35 10.18 13.08
C GLY A 9 -14.92 9.80 13.09
N PRO A 10 -14.48 9.09 14.05
CA PRO A 10 -13.08 8.80 14.20
C PRO A 10 -12.53 8.09 13.00
N VAL A 11 -11.28 8.23 12.86
CA VAL A 11 -10.55 7.55 11.85
C VAL A 11 -10.65 6.07 12.07
N ARG A 12 -10.85 5.31 11.02
CA ARG A 12 -10.95 3.89 11.12
C ARG A 12 -9.77 3.26 10.48
N PRO A 13 -8.99 2.49 11.20
CA PRO A 13 -7.85 1.80 10.61
C PRO A 13 -8.34 0.68 9.72
N GLN A 14 -7.75 0.57 8.55
CA GLN A 14 -8.09 -0.48 7.61
C GLN A 14 -6.85 -1.32 7.34
N PRO A 15 -6.95 -2.63 7.52
CA PRO A 15 -5.78 -3.48 7.32
C PRO A 15 -5.60 -3.83 5.83
N PHE A 16 -4.36 -3.85 5.44
CA PHE A 16 -3.98 -4.29 4.10
C PHE A 16 -2.73 -5.14 4.24
N THR A 17 -2.47 -5.97 3.27
CA THR A 17 -1.22 -6.73 3.24
C THR A 17 -0.56 -6.49 1.91
N LEU A 18 0.72 -6.16 1.96
CA LEU A 18 1.52 -6.01 0.76
C LEU A 18 2.31 -7.29 0.53
N TYR A 19 2.46 -7.66 -0.73
CA TYR A 19 3.22 -8.85 -1.10
C TYR A 19 4.21 -8.51 -2.20
N ALA A 20 5.39 -9.10 -2.13
CA ALA A 20 6.36 -9.02 -3.22
C ALA A 20 6.51 -10.41 -3.79
N ALA A 21 6.18 -10.57 -5.05
CA ALA A 21 6.25 -11.87 -5.70
C ALA A 21 6.48 -11.69 -7.18
N SER A 22 7.38 -12.45 -7.73
CA SER A 22 7.61 -12.52 -9.18
C SER A 22 7.85 -11.15 -9.81
N GLY A 23 8.54 -10.30 -9.12
CA GLY A 23 8.91 -8.99 -9.67
C GLY A 23 7.79 -7.97 -9.61
N ARG A 24 6.73 -8.25 -8.87
CA ARG A 24 5.61 -7.32 -8.75
C ARG A 24 5.25 -7.12 -7.29
N VAL A 25 4.54 -6.03 -7.03
CA VAL A 25 4.00 -5.75 -5.71
C VAL A 25 2.50 -5.88 -5.78
N TYR A 26 1.95 -6.62 -4.85
CA TYR A 26 0.50 -6.80 -4.78
C TYR A 26 0.01 -6.31 -3.43
N ALA A 27 -1.26 -5.97 -3.35
CA ALA A 27 -1.88 -5.61 -2.10
C ALA A 27 -3.20 -6.35 -1.97
N SER A 28 -3.51 -6.78 -0.75
CA SER A 28 -4.83 -7.34 -0.49
C SER A 28 -5.52 -6.51 0.58
N ASN A 29 -6.84 -6.43 0.51
CA ASN A 29 -7.62 -5.71 1.50
C ASN A 29 -8.34 -6.70 2.40
N ARG A 30 -9.14 -6.19 3.33
CA ARG A 30 -9.82 -7.06 4.28
C ARG A 30 -10.82 -7.98 3.60
N ASP A 31 -11.30 -7.65 2.42
CA ASP A 31 -12.19 -8.51 1.69
C ASP A 31 -11.41 -9.50 0.84
N GLN A 32 -10.14 -9.48 0.98
CA GLN A 32 -9.24 -10.42 0.32
C GLN A 32 -9.18 -10.28 -1.19
N LYS A 33 -9.54 -9.12 -1.68
CA LYS A 33 -9.27 -8.83 -3.08
C LYS A 33 -7.78 -8.54 -3.21
N LEU A 34 -7.15 -9.07 -4.24
CA LEU A 34 -5.73 -8.90 -4.47
C LEU A 34 -5.53 -8.11 -5.74
N ILE A 35 -4.74 -7.06 -5.68
CA ILE A 35 -4.49 -6.26 -6.87
C ILE A 35 -2.98 -6.09 -7.06
N ASP A 36 -2.60 -5.91 -8.31
CA ASP A 36 -1.22 -5.69 -8.70
C ASP A 36 -0.98 -4.19 -8.69
N LEU A 37 -0.06 -3.74 -7.87
CA LEU A 37 0.20 -2.30 -7.74
C LEU A 37 1.34 -1.81 -8.62
N GLY A 38 2.29 -2.65 -8.94
CA GLY A 38 3.44 -2.19 -9.70
C GLY A 38 4.58 -3.17 -9.68
N ALA A 39 5.76 -2.68 -9.98
CA ALA A 39 6.95 -3.52 -10.13
C ALA A 39 7.84 -3.45 -8.91
N LEU A 40 8.49 -4.56 -8.61
CA LEU A 40 9.57 -4.57 -7.64
C LEU A 40 10.71 -5.32 -8.32
N THR A 41 11.76 -4.62 -8.68
CA THR A 41 12.84 -5.20 -9.46
C THR A 41 14.15 -5.10 -8.71
N ARG A 42 15.05 -6.01 -9.03
CA ARG A 42 16.36 -6.01 -8.45
C ARG A 42 17.32 -5.41 -9.45
N GLU A 43 18.07 -4.43 -9.00
CA GLU A 43 18.99 -3.76 -9.86
C GLU A 43 20.32 -4.50 -9.94
N ASP A 44 21.19 -4.11 -10.86
CA ASP A 44 22.48 -4.75 -11.00
C ASP A 44 23.30 -4.69 -9.74
N SER A 45 23.10 -3.66 -8.96
CA SER A 45 23.82 -3.53 -7.70
C SER A 45 23.35 -4.52 -6.66
N GLY A 46 22.24 -5.20 -6.90
CA GLY A 46 21.65 -6.09 -5.92
C GLY A 46 20.58 -5.42 -5.07
N ALA A 47 20.41 -4.13 -5.21
CA ALA A 47 19.39 -3.43 -4.47
C ALA A 47 18.05 -3.54 -5.15
N PHE A 48 16.99 -3.39 -4.39
CA PHE A 48 15.63 -3.46 -4.94
C PHE A 48 15.09 -2.07 -5.17
N ARG A 49 14.22 -1.97 -6.15
CA ARG A 49 13.50 -0.73 -6.38
C ARG A 49 12.06 -1.07 -6.72
N TRP A 50 11.15 -0.23 -6.28
CA TRP A 50 9.74 -0.42 -6.56
C TRP A 50 9.21 0.78 -7.34
N GLU A 51 8.18 0.52 -8.14
CA GLU A 51 7.55 1.59 -8.91
C GLU A 51 6.09 1.25 -9.07
N LEU A 52 5.21 2.17 -8.69
CA LEU A 52 3.79 1.96 -8.81
C LEU A 52 3.32 2.30 -10.21
N ASP A 53 2.39 1.50 -10.73
CA ASP A 53 1.90 1.73 -12.06
C ASP A 53 0.93 2.91 -12.10
N GLY A 54 0.17 3.08 -11.04
CA GLY A 54 -0.93 4.02 -11.08
C GLY A 54 -0.56 5.46 -10.88
N ASN A 55 0.49 5.77 -10.16
CA ASN A 55 0.83 7.16 -9.89
C ASN A 55 2.30 7.44 -10.05
N GLN A 56 3.04 6.51 -10.56
CA GLN A 56 4.45 6.70 -10.89
C GLN A 56 5.35 6.99 -9.70
N GLN A 57 4.89 6.75 -8.51
CA GLN A 57 5.77 6.86 -7.36
C GLN A 57 6.74 5.71 -7.37
N ARG A 58 7.92 5.94 -6.85
CA ARG A 58 8.95 4.91 -6.86
C ARG A 58 9.97 5.14 -5.74
N GLY A 59 10.67 4.10 -5.41
CA GLY A 59 11.76 4.18 -4.44
C GLY A 59 12.82 3.16 -4.81
N SER A 60 14.05 3.38 -4.38
CA SER A 60 15.13 2.48 -4.74
C SER A 60 16.18 2.44 -3.65
N GLY A 61 17.11 1.52 -3.79
CA GLY A 61 18.22 1.45 -2.85
C GLY A 61 17.97 0.56 -1.64
N PHE A 62 17.01 -0.34 -1.73
CA PHE A 62 16.69 -1.20 -0.61
C PHE A 62 17.38 -2.54 -0.76
N PHE A 63 17.87 -3.10 0.34
CA PHE A 63 18.62 -4.33 0.24
C PHE A 63 17.76 -5.58 0.40
N THR A 64 16.53 -5.44 0.83
CA THR A 64 15.63 -6.58 0.94
C THR A 64 14.27 -6.19 0.42
N GLU A 65 13.49 -7.22 0.08
CA GLU A 65 12.11 -6.95 -0.35
C GLU A 65 11.31 -6.36 0.78
N GLU A 66 11.57 -6.79 2.00
CA GLU A 66 10.85 -6.26 3.13
C GLU A 66 11.07 -4.78 3.32
N THR A 67 12.30 -4.31 3.21
CA THR A 67 12.55 -2.89 3.37
C THR A 67 11.97 -2.10 2.22
N ALA A 68 11.95 -2.67 1.03
CA ALA A 68 11.32 -2.00 -0.10
C ALA A 68 9.81 -1.88 0.12
N LEU A 69 9.17 -2.93 0.61
CA LEU A 69 7.75 -2.86 0.91
C LEU A 69 7.47 -1.87 2.03
N GLY A 70 8.37 -1.78 3.00
CA GLY A 70 8.20 -0.80 4.08
C GLY A 70 8.25 0.64 3.58
N ASP A 71 9.13 0.92 2.66
CA ASP A 71 9.21 2.26 2.09
C ASP A 71 7.94 2.55 1.28
N LEU A 72 7.50 1.57 0.50
CA LEU A 72 6.28 1.73 -0.25
C LEU A 72 5.12 2.01 0.68
N ALA A 73 5.03 1.27 1.78
CA ALA A 73 3.94 1.44 2.72
C ALA A 73 3.86 2.87 3.24
N GLU A 74 5.00 3.49 3.44
CA GLU A 74 5.00 4.85 3.95
C GLU A 74 4.51 5.85 2.91
N LYS A 75 4.50 5.46 1.66
CA LYS A 75 4.04 6.35 0.61
C LYS A 75 2.60 6.11 0.22
N LEU A 76 1.96 5.10 0.79
CA LEU A 76 0.59 4.79 0.44
C LEU A 76 -0.39 5.58 1.29
N HIS A 77 -1.46 6.04 0.67
CA HIS A 77 -2.55 6.70 1.38
C HIS A 77 -3.82 5.92 1.14
N PHE A 78 -4.69 5.91 2.13
CA PHE A 78 -5.88 5.08 2.06
C PHE A 78 -6.71 5.39 0.83
N LEU A 79 -6.96 6.65 0.56
CA LEU A 79 -7.85 6.99 -0.55
C LEU A 79 -7.33 6.50 -1.88
N TRP A 80 -6.04 6.64 -2.09
CA TRP A 80 -5.47 6.16 -3.35
C TRP A 80 -5.57 4.64 -3.44
N LEU A 81 -5.20 3.95 -2.37
CA LEU A 81 -5.19 2.50 -2.40
C LEU A 81 -6.60 1.96 -2.53
N ASP A 82 -7.54 2.52 -1.78
CA ASP A 82 -8.92 2.09 -1.86
C ASP A 82 -9.45 2.27 -3.28
N GLY A 83 -9.09 3.36 -3.92
CA GLY A 83 -9.47 3.58 -5.31
C GLY A 83 -8.90 2.53 -6.23
N GLN A 84 -7.69 2.07 -5.97
CA GLN A 84 -7.10 1.04 -6.80
C GLN A 84 -7.86 -0.28 -6.65
N PHE A 85 -8.34 -0.59 -5.45
CA PHE A 85 -9.14 -1.79 -5.27
C PHE A 85 -10.46 -1.73 -6.03
N THR A 86 -10.92 -0.53 -6.32
CA THR A 86 -12.12 -0.38 -7.13
C THR A 86 -11.81 -0.47 -8.61
N ALA A 87 -10.70 0.13 -9.02
CA ALA A 87 -10.40 0.27 -10.42
C ALA A 87 -9.67 -0.92 -11.04
N VAL A 88 -8.91 -1.66 -10.26
CA VAL A 88 -8.07 -2.71 -10.78
C VAL A 88 -8.72 -4.07 -10.50
N ALA A 89 -8.64 -4.95 -11.47
CA ALA A 89 -9.27 -6.26 -11.32
C ALA A 89 -8.56 -7.11 -10.28
N ASP A 90 -9.31 -8.02 -9.71
CA ASP A 90 -8.77 -8.95 -8.73
C ASP A 90 -7.82 -9.91 -9.43
N ALA A 91 -6.59 -9.98 -8.96
CA ALA A 91 -5.56 -10.82 -9.55
C ALA A 91 -5.36 -12.12 -8.80
N ARG A 92 -6.20 -12.39 -7.80
CA ARG A 92 -5.95 -13.50 -6.90
C ARG A 92 -5.76 -14.83 -7.60
N GLU A 93 -6.54 -15.09 -8.61
CA GLU A 93 -6.47 -16.39 -9.24
C GLU A 93 -5.23 -16.60 -10.08
N GLY A 94 -4.60 -15.56 -10.49
CA GLY A 94 -3.44 -15.68 -11.34
C GLY A 94 -2.12 -15.51 -10.63
N VAL A 95 -2.13 -15.36 -9.31
CA VAL A 95 -0.93 -15.04 -8.58
C VAL A 95 -0.68 -16.07 -7.50
N ASP A 96 0.54 -16.58 -7.47
CA ASP A 96 0.94 -17.51 -6.43
C ASP A 96 1.71 -16.74 -5.38
N LEU A 97 1.13 -16.61 -4.20
CA LEU A 97 1.76 -15.88 -3.12
C LEU A 97 2.52 -16.77 -2.15
N GLU A 98 2.62 -18.05 -2.45
CA GLU A 98 3.33 -18.93 -1.55
C GLU A 98 4.80 -18.55 -1.56
N GLY A 99 5.37 -18.31 -0.43
CA GLY A 99 6.76 -17.88 -0.33
C GLY A 99 6.99 -16.41 -0.59
N ALA A 100 5.94 -15.65 -0.87
CA ALA A 100 6.11 -14.22 -1.12
C ALA A 100 6.51 -13.50 0.13
N THR A 101 7.27 -12.42 -0.04
CA THR A 101 7.54 -11.53 1.06
C THR A 101 6.26 -10.77 1.37
N ARG A 102 5.95 -10.63 2.64
CA ARG A 102 4.67 -10.11 3.06
C ARG A 102 4.84 -9.05 4.12
N LEU A 103 4.07 -7.99 4.06
CA LEU A 103 4.09 -6.94 5.06
C LEU A 103 2.66 -6.51 5.35
N ASP A 104 2.24 -6.67 6.60
CA ASP A 104 0.92 -6.22 7.01
C ASP A 104 0.99 -4.76 7.38
N ILE A 105 0.06 -3.96 6.90
CA ILE A 105 0.04 -2.54 7.19
C ILE A 105 -1.37 -2.12 7.56
N VAL A 106 -1.48 -0.95 8.16
CA VAL A 106 -2.75 -0.37 8.50
C VAL A 106 -2.76 1.06 8.00
N LEU A 107 -3.77 1.42 7.24
CA LEU A 107 -3.93 2.78 6.78
C LEU A 107 -5.22 3.33 7.36
N ASP A 108 -5.14 4.56 7.82
CA ASP A 108 -6.32 5.19 8.39
C ASP A 108 -7.24 5.65 7.27
N GLU A 109 -8.50 5.31 7.41
CA GLU A 109 -9.47 5.63 6.40
C GLU A 109 -9.58 7.12 6.18
N LEU A 110 -9.50 7.87 7.23
CA LEU A 110 -9.44 9.29 7.14
C LEU A 110 -8.24 9.73 7.89
N GLU A 111 -7.36 10.41 7.28
CA GLU A 111 -6.18 10.88 7.97
C GLU A 111 -6.49 12.23 8.51
N PRO A 112 -6.64 12.38 9.79
CA PRO A 112 -7.10 13.60 10.38
C PRO A 112 -6.24 14.74 9.95
N GLY A 113 -6.90 15.73 9.51
CA GLY A 113 -6.23 16.95 9.18
C GLY A 113 -5.40 16.92 7.96
N GLN A 114 -5.18 15.75 7.43
CA GLN A 114 -4.32 15.70 6.35
C GLN A 114 -4.78 16.50 5.19
N PRO A 115 -5.91 16.29 4.70
CA PRO A 115 -6.32 17.05 3.57
C PRO A 115 -6.48 18.48 3.86
N VAL A 116 -6.91 18.77 5.02
CA VAL A 116 -7.17 20.11 5.34
C VAL A 116 -5.96 20.86 5.58
N VAL A 117 -5.15 20.32 6.39
CA VAL A 117 -3.99 20.99 6.77
C VAL A 117 -3.12 21.23 5.62
N ASP A 118 -2.95 20.24 4.88
CA ASP A 118 -2.10 20.41 3.80
C ASP A 118 -2.58 21.37 2.84
N ALA A 119 -3.81 21.40 2.71
CA ALA A 119 -4.34 22.30 1.79
C ALA A 119 -4.12 23.63 2.19
N THR A 120 -4.07 23.81 3.42
CA THR A 120 -3.97 25.05 3.85
C THR A 120 -2.76 25.56 3.81
N VAL A 121 -2.06 24.84 3.74
CA VAL A 121 -0.91 25.41 3.89
C VAL A 121 -0.31 25.62 2.86
#